data_01eddd88380c79d6697f6cd0dcb9cfd1
#
_entry.id   01eddd88380c79d6697f6cd0dcb9cfd1
#
_cell.length_a   1.000
_cell.length_b   1.000
_cell.length_c   1.000
_cell.angle_alpha   90.00
_cell.angle_beta   90.00
_cell.angle_gamma   90.00
#
_symmetry.space_group_name_H-M   'P 1'
#
loop_
_entity.id
_entity.type
_entity.pdbx_description
1 polymer ?
#
loop_
_entity_poly.entity_id
_entity_poly.type
_entity_poly.pdbx_seq_one_letter_code
_entity_poly.pdbx_strand_id
1 'polypeptide(L)'
;RLVKTGAIYTRCKTVQAFLDKCSFRSGDAKFDESVQWARFSAWMLATMDHDSSYRGIWAGLPWFRDNWGRDTFISLCGTLLVSGCFDEARDVLLGFAGFQDLNKESPSYGRIPNRYRNADDVIYNTADGTLWFIRALWEYVQYSGDVEIIEKLKATVETALDADIQRTDKRGFLTHGDADTWMDARIRGNEPWSPRGNRANDIQA
;
A
#
# COMPACT_ATOMS: atom_id res chain seq x y z
N ARG A 1 29.08 17.44 -13.13
CA ARG A 1 29.45 16.00 -13.08
C ARG A 1 28.64 15.29 -14.15
N LEU A 2 29.31 14.67 -15.09
CA LEU A 2 28.77 14.01 -16.26
C LEU A 2 27.67 13.02 -15.87
N VAL A 3 26.45 13.32 -16.30
CA VAL A 3 25.37 12.34 -16.36
C VAL A 3 25.88 11.25 -17.30
N LYS A 4 26.10 10.03 -16.77
CA LYS A 4 26.51 8.91 -17.63
C LYS A 4 25.43 8.75 -18.70
N THR A 5 25.80 8.94 -19.95
CA THR A 5 24.89 8.86 -21.12
C THR A 5 24.06 7.56 -21.11
N GLY A 6 24.62 6.47 -20.58
CA GLY A 6 23.92 5.20 -20.38
C GLY A 6 22.75 5.25 -19.38
N ALA A 7 22.79 6.09 -18.35
CA ALA A 7 21.71 6.17 -17.37
C ALA A 7 20.43 6.80 -17.95
N ILE A 8 20.59 7.84 -18.77
CA ILE A 8 19.45 8.47 -19.47
C ILE A 8 18.82 7.46 -20.43
N TYR A 9 19.63 6.78 -21.23
CA TYR A 9 19.14 5.78 -22.19
C TYR A 9 18.38 4.64 -21.48
N THR A 10 18.94 4.12 -20.38
CA THR A 10 18.28 3.08 -19.58
C THR A 10 16.95 3.59 -19.03
N ARG A 11 16.92 4.81 -18.50
CA ARG A 11 15.68 5.40 -17.98
C ARG A 11 14.62 5.57 -19.06
N CYS A 12 15.01 6.08 -20.25
CA CYS A 12 14.08 6.21 -21.37
C CYS A 12 13.49 4.85 -21.77
N LYS A 13 14.32 3.79 -21.83
CA LYS A 13 13.83 2.43 -22.12
C LYS A 13 12.86 1.91 -21.05
N THR A 14 13.16 2.14 -19.79
CA THR A 14 12.26 1.72 -18.68
C THR A 14 10.92 2.43 -18.78
N VAL A 15 10.93 3.74 -19.02
CA VAL A 15 9.69 4.52 -19.19
C VAL A 15 8.91 4.04 -20.42
N GLN A 16 9.60 3.83 -21.56
CA GLN A 16 8.94 3.34 -22.77
C GLN A 16 8.31 1.96 -22.53
N ALA A 17 9.04 1.04 -21.90
CA ALA A 17 8.53 -0.30 -21.57
C ALA A 17 7.28 -0.24 -20.67
N PHE A 18 7.24 0.70 -19.71
CA PHE A 18 6.05 0.93 -18.92
C PHE A 18 4.87 1.46 -19.76
N LEU A 19 5.12 2.45 -20.62
CA LEU A 19 4.07 3.02 -21.46
C LEU A 19 3.50 1.99 -22.44
N ASP A 20 4.33 1.07 -22.92
CA ASP A 20 3.96 0.00 -23.86
C ASP A 20 3.17 -1.14 -23.21
N LYS A 21 3.26 -1.32 -21.88
CA LYS A 21 2.52 -2.38 -21.15
C LYS A 21 1.00 -2.27 -21.32
N CYS A 22 0.47 -1.05 -21.40
CA CYS A 22 -0.94 -0.78 -21.55
C CYS A 22 -1.16 0.48 -22.37
N SER A 23 -2.06 0.41 -23.35
CA SER A 23 -2.44 1.56 -24.17
C SER A 23 -3.92 1.89 -23.95
N PHE A 24 -4.22 3.19 -23.85
CA PHE A 24 -5.58 3.70 -23.82
C PHE A 24 -5.80 4.65 -25.00
N ARG A 25 -6.91 4.51 -25.70
CA ARG A 25 -7.30 5.38 -26.83
C ARG A 25 -8.79 5.64 -26.79
N SER A 26 -9.16 6.91 -26.62
CA SER A 26 -10.55 7.38 -26.61
C SER A 26 -10.98 7.99 -27.95
N GLY A 27 -10.02 8.36 -28.79
CA GLY A 27 -10.23 9.18 -29.98
C GLY A 27 -10.02 10.68 -29.74
N ASP A 28 -9.91 11.12 -28.49
CA ASP A 28 -9.47 12.48 -28.13
C ASP A 28 -8.01 12.45 -27.71
N ALA A 29 -7.12 12.98 -28.53
CA ALA A 29 -5.69 12.94 -28.31
C ALA A 29 -5.24 13.64 -27.02
N LYS A 30 -5.91 14.72 -26.60
CA LYS A 30 -5.57 15.44 -25.37
C LYS A 30 -5.97 14.65 -24.13
N PHE A 31 -7.12 13.97 -24.19
CA PHE A 31 -7.55 13.09 -23.12
C PHE A 31 -6.63 11.88 -23.01
N ASP A 32 -6.27 11.26 -24.13
CA ASP A 32 -5.35 10.12 -24.18
C ASP A 32 -3.97 10.48 -23.59
N GLU A 33 -3.43 11.67 -23.95
CA GLU A 33 -2.17 12.17 -23.37
C GLU A 33 -2.30 12.41 -21.85
N SER A 34 -3.42 12.96 -21.39
CA SER A 34 -3.68 13.20 -19.96
C SER A 34 -3.72 11.89 -19.18
N VAL A 35 -4.37 10.86 -19.71
CA VAL A 35 -4.41 9.52 -19.09
C VAL A 35 -3.02 8.90 -19.02
N GLN A 36 -2.24 9.00 -20.11
CA GLN A 36 -0.86 8.49 -20.11
C GLN A 36 0.02 9.21 -19.10
N TRP A 37 -0.15 10.53 -18.96
CA TRP A 37 0.59 11.32 -17.97
C TRP A 37 0.22 10.96 -16.55
N ALA A 38 -1.07 10.76 -16.28
CA ALA A 38 -1.56 10.34 -14.96
C ALA A 38 -1.02 8.96 -14.58
N ARG A 39 -1.06 7.99 -15.51
CA ARG A 39 -0.47 6.65 -15.31
C ARG A 39 1.02 6.72 -15.00
N PHE A 40 1.76 7.46 -15.80
CA PHE A 40 3.20 7.63 -15.62
C PHE A 40 3.53 8.28 -14.26
N SER A 41 2.79 9.32 -13.89
CA SER A 41 2.98 10.00 -12.61
C SER A 41 2.72 9.08 -11.41
N ALA A 42 1.66 8.26 -11.46
CA ALA A 42 1.34 7.28 -10.45
C ALA A 42 2.42 6.18 -10.36
N TRP A 43 2.84 5.64 -11.51
CA TRP A 43 3.91 4.64 -11.56
C TRP A 43 5.26 5.16 -11.03
N MET A 44 5.54 6.45 -11.23
CA MET A 44 6.76 7.08 -10.69
C MET A 44 6.83 7.02 -9.17
N LEU A 45 5.69 7.09 -8.46
CA LEU A 45 5.63 6.96 -7.01
C LEU A 45 5.97 5.55 -6.53
N ALA A 46 5.59 4.53 -7.30
CA ALA A 46 5.88 3.12 -6.99
C ALA A 46 7.34 2.71 -7.29
N THR A 47 8.03 3.42 -8.17
CA THR A 47 9.38 3.06 -8.62
C THR A 47 10.49 3.94 -8.07
N MET A 48 10.18 4.94 -7.24
CA MET A 48 11.18 5.90 -6.77
C MET A 48 12.07 5.38 -5.64
N ASP A 49 11.68 4.32 -4.95
CA ASP A 49 12.48 3.73 -3.87
C ASP A 49 13.43 2.65 -4.41
N HIS A 50 14.46 3.09 -5.15
CA HIS A 50 15.42 2.19 -5.82
C HIS A 50 16.52 1.65 -4.91
N ASP A 51 16.70 2.26 -3.73
CA ASP A 51 17.81 1.94 -2.84
C ASP A 51 17.43 0.96 -1.72
N SER A 52 16.14 0.70 -1.52
CA SER A 52 15.67 -0.29 -0.56
C SER A 52 15.23 -1.58 -1.26
N SER A 53 15.50 -2.71 -0.60
CA SER A 53 14.94 -4.02 -1.01
C SER A 53 13.43 -4.09 -0.77
N TYR A 54 12.83 -3.01 -0.25
CA TYR A 54 11.44 -2.91 0.13
C TYR A 54 10.69 -1.99 -0.82
N ARG A 55 9.61 -2.49 -1.40
CA ARG A 55 8.78 -1.74 -2.34
C ARG A 55 7.48 -1.30 -1.71
N GLY A 56 7.06 -0.09 -2.02
CA GLY A 56 5.78 0.48 -1.65
C GLY A 56 5.38 1.53 -2.66
N ILE A 57 4.32 2.23 -2.39
CA ILE A 57 3.88 3.40 -3.15
C ILE A 57 3.98 4.60 -2.22
N TRP A 58 4.77 5.59 -2.59
CA TRP A 58 4.84 6.83 -1.82
C TRP A 58 3.48 7.53 -1.82
N ALA A 59 3.01 7.92 -0.64
CA ALA A 59 1.71 8.57 -0.49
C ALA A 59 1.63 9.93 -1.21
N GLY A 60 2.76 10.62 -1.40
CA GLY A 60 2.80 11.83 -2.19
C GLY A 60 4.10 12.62 -2.10
N LEU A 61 4.42 13.32 -3.18
CA LEU A 61 5.55 14.23 -3.25
C LEU A 61 5.12 15.67 -2.94
N PRO A 62 6.01 16.46 -2.34
CA PRO A 62 7.35 16.11 -1.83
C PRO A 62 7.37 15.66 -0.36
N TRP A 63 6.24 15.67 0.36
CA TRP A 63 6.20 15.54 1.82
C TRP A 63 6.10 14.10 2.32
N PHE A 64 5.33 13.24 1.62
CA PHE A 64 4.99 11.89 2.06
C PHE A 64 5.78 10.84 1.27
N ARG A 65 7.12 10.87 1.39
CA ARG A 65 8.05 9.98 0.68
C ARG A 65 8.32 8.68 1.42
N ASP A 66 7.33 8.17 2.13
CA ASP A 66 7.40 6.90 2.83
C ASP A 66 6.41 5.90 2.23
N ASN A 67 6.63 4.62 2.52
CA ASN A 67 5.70 3.55 2.17
C ASN A 67 4.57 3.51 3.21
N TRP A 68 3.50 4.24 2.93
CA TRP A 68 2.30 4.26 3.77
C TRP A 68 1.34 3.16 3.33
N GLY A 69 1.00 2.23 4.24
CA GLY A 69 0.21 1.04 3.93
C GLY A 69 -1.19 1.36 3.42
N ARG A 70 -1.94 2.18 4.15
CA ARG A 70 -3.27 2.59 3.72
C ARG A 70 -3.25 3.19 2.31
N ASP A 71 -2.37 4.16 2.09
CA ASP A 71 -2.23 4.84 0.80
C ASP A 71 -1.82 3.87 -0.30
N THR A 72 -0.85 3.00 0.00
CA THR A 72 -0.37 1.97 -0.92
C THR A 72 -1.48 1.01 -1.32
N PHE A 73 -2.23 0.45 -0.36
CA PHE A 73 -3.23 -0.58 -0.66
C PHE A 73 -4.45 -0.02 -1.37
N ILE A 74 -4.92 1.16 -0.97
CA ILE A 74 -6.03 1.84 -1.66
C ILE A 74 -5.65 2.22 -3.09
N SER A 75 -4.40 2.66 -3.31
CA SER A 75 -3.95 3.11 -4.63
C SER A 75 -3.41 2.00 -5.53
N LEU A 76 -3.14 0.80 -4.99
CA LEU A 76 -2.46 -0.29 -5.71
C LEU A 76 -3.14 -0.62 -7.03
N CYS A 77 -4.47 -0.72 -7.05
CA CYS A 77 -5.23 -1.01 -8.25
C CYS A 77 -5.00 0.05 -9.31
N GLY A 78 -5.22 1.32 -8.99
CA GLY A 78 -5.10 2.44 -9.93
C GLY A 78 -3.66 2.75 -10.38
N THR A 79 -2.66 2.44 -9.54
CA THR A 79 -1.26 2.75 -9.85
C THR A 79 -0.56 1.62 -10.62
N LEU A 80 -0.76 0.37 -10.20
CA LEU A 80 0.00 -0.77 -10.71
C LEU A 80 -0.87 -1.76 -11.50
N LEU A 81 -2.02 -2.20 -10.95
CA LEU A 81 -2.77 -3.31 -11.54
C LEU A 81 -3.37 -2.96 -12.89
N VAL A 82 -4.05 -1.81 -13.01
CA VAL A 82 -4.63 -1.35 -14.29
C VAL A 82 -3.57 -1.05 -15.35
N SER A 83 -2.30 -0.90 -14.95
CA SER A 83 -1.16 -0.69 -15.85
C SER A 83 -0.40 -1.97 -16.17
N GLY A 84 -0.83 -3.13 -15.66
CA GLY A 84 -0.18 -4.43 -15.89
C GLY A 84 1.18 -4.57 -15.18
N CYS A 85 1.41 -3.79 -14.12
CA CYS A 85 2.64 -3.84 -13.31
C CYS A 85 2.51 -4.87 -12.19
N PHE A 86 2.28 -6.14 -12.56
CA PHE A 86 1.96 -7.20 -11.60
C PHE A 86 3.15 -7.63 -10.75
N ASP A 87 4.35 -7.65 -11.32
CA ASP A 87 5.56 -7.99 -10.58
C ASP A 87 5.84 -6.96 -9.48
N GLU A 88 5.70 -5.68 -9.81
CA GLU A 88 5.86 -4.59 -8.87
C GLU A 88 4.79 -4.64 -7.76
N ALA A 89 3.53 -4.92 -8.12
CA ALA A 89 2.45 -5.07 -7.15
C ALA A 89 2.67 -6.26 -6.21
N ARG A 90 3.15 -7.38 -6.74
CA ARG A 90 3.52 -8.56 -5.97
C ARG A 90 4.61 -8.27 -4.95
N ASP A 91 5.67 -7.60 -5.39
CA ASP A 91 6.77 -7.20 -4.50
C ASP A 91 6.30 -6.26 -3.39
N VAL A 92 5.38 -5.33 -3.68
CA VAL A 92 4.75 -4.45 -2.67
C VAL A 92 4.01 -5.27 -1.62
N LEU A 93 3.15 -6.19 -2.04
CA LEU A 93 2.35 -7.01 -1.11
C LEU A 93 3.24 -7.92 -0.26
N LEU A 94 4.22 -8.58 -0.85
CA LEU A 94 5.18 -9.42 -0.11
C LEU A 94 6.04 -8.60 0.84
N GLY A 95 6.45 -7.41 0.43
CA GLY A 95 7.24 -6.50 1.26
C GLY A 95 6.49 -6.09 2.52
N PHE A 96 5.26 -5.61 2.39
CA PHE A 96 4.43 -5.25 3.54
C PHE A 96 4.11 -6.43 4.46
N ALA A 97 3.82 -7.61 3.88
CA ALA A 97 3.56 -8.83 4.65
C ALA A 97 4.78 -9.25 5.50
N GLY A 98 5.99 -9.04 4.97
CA GLY A 98 7.23 -9.33 5.70
C GLY A 98 7.45 -8.52 6.98
N PHE A 99 6.68 -7.43 7.15
CA PHE A 99 6.69 -6.59 8.36
C PHE A 99 5.42 -6.76 9.21
N GLN A 100 4.65 -7.82 9.05
CA GLN A 100 3.53 -8.10 9.95
C GLN A 100 3.99 -8.15 11.40
N ASP A 101 3.26 -7.52 12.32
CA ASP A 101 3.54 -7.63 13.75
C ASP A 101 3.18 -9.03 14.27
N LEU A 102 4.21 -9.83 14.54
CA LEU A 102 4.06 -11.19 15.06
C LEU A 102 4.37 -11.29 16.57
N ASN A 103 4.61 -10.17 17.25
CA ASN A 103 4.80 -10.15 18.69
C ASN A 103 3.44 -10.25 19.40
N LYS A 104 3.15 -11.39 19.99
CA LYS A 104 1.88 -11.67 20.68
C LYS A 104 1.58 -10.74 21.87
N GLU A 105 2.62 -10.14 22.44
CA GLU A 105 2.48 -9.17 23.54
C GLU A 105 2.24 -7.74 23.03
N SER A 106 2.32 -7.53 21.72
CA SER A 106 2.09 -6.23 21.11
C SER A 106 0.59 -5.93 20.99
N PRO A 107 0.15 -4.69 21.25
CA PRO A 107 -1.22 -4.27 21.00
C PRO A 107 -1.58 -4.29 19.51
N SER A 108 -0.57 -4.28 18.64
CA SER A 108 -0.72 -4.37 17.18
C SER A 108 -0.49 -5.76 16.60
N TYR A 109 -0.42 -6.81 17.44
CA TYR A 109 -0.26 -8.19 16.97
C TYR A 109 -1.19 -8.51 15.80
N GLY A 110 -0.64 -9.08 14.73
CA GLY A 110 -1.34 -9.46 13.51
C GLY A 110 -1.52 -8.31 12.50
N ARG A 111 -1.30 -7.05 12.86
CA ARG A 111 -1.43 -5.93 11.92
C ARG A 111 -0.33 -5.92 10.87
N ILE A 112 -0.69 -5.54 9.65
CA ILE A 112 0.22 -5.11 8.60
C ILE A 112 0.57 -3.64 8.88
N PRO A 113 1.83 -3.21 8.66
CA PRO A 113 2.22 -1.85 9.02
C PRO A 113 1.46 -0.77 8.23
N ASN A 114 1.17 0.32 8.90
CA ASN A 114 0.71 1.53 8.24
C ASN A 114 1.85 2.33 7.61
N ARG A 115 3.08 2.18 8.11
CA ARG A 115 4.26 2.76 7.50
C ARG A 115 5.48 1.91 7.81
N TYR A 116 6.35 1.75 6.82
CA TYR A 116 7.70 1.25 7.06
C TYR A 116 8.73 2.00 6.19
N ARG A 117 9.94 2.15 6.71
CA ARG A 117 11.13 2.62 6.02
C ARG A 117 12.21 1.54 5.94
N ASN A 118 12.37 0.81 7.00
CA ASN A 118 13.27 -0.31 7.17
C ASN A 118 12.81 -1.15 8.37
N ALA A 119 13.56 -2.20 8.74
CA ALA A 119 13.19 -3.10 9.82
C ALA A 119 13.08 -2.44 11.21
N ASP A 120 13.80 -1.33 11.43
CA ASP A 120 13.85 -0.63 12.71
C ASP A 120 12.85 0.56 12.78
N ASP A 121 12.22 0.91 11.67
CA ASP A 121 11.29 2.06 11.59
C ASP A 121 9.97 1.64 10.94
N VAL A 122 9.12 1.01 11.75
CA VAL A 122 7.81 0.45 11.38
C VAL A 122 6.73 0.99 12.30
N ILE A 123 5.57 1.36 11.76
CA ILE A 123 4.41 1.90 12.50
C ILE A 123 3.15 1.10 12.19
N TYR A 124 2.40 0.71 13.23
CA TYR A 124 1.15 -0.08 13.17
C TYR A 124 -0.07 0.67 13.72
N ASN A 125 -0.13 1.97 13.53
CA ASN A 125 -1.10 2.86 14.18
C ASN A 125 -2.47 2.92 13.48
N THR A 126 -2.83 1.94 12.66
CA THR A 126 -4.13 1.93 11.97
C THR A 126 -4.83 0.59 12.06
N ALA A 127 -6.15 0.61 12.23
CA ALA A 127 -6.99 -0.58 12.25
C ALA A 127 -7.42 -1.02 10.84
N ASP A 128 -7.57 -0.07 9.92
CA ASP A 128 -8.03 -0.33 8.55
C ASP A 128 -6.92 -0.81 7.60
N GLY A 129 -5.65 -0.47 7.88
CA GLY A 129 -4.53 -0.78 6.99
C GLY A 129 -4.41 -2.27 6.66
N THR A 130 -4.63 -3.14 7.66
CA THR A 130 -4.59 -4.59 7.50
C THR A 130 -5.75 -5.10 6.61
N LEU A 131 -6.94 -4.55 6.78
CA LEU A 131 -8.11 -4.90 5.97
C LEU A 131 -7.94 -4.43 4.52
N TRP A 132 -7.37 -3.23 4.32
CA TRP A 132 -7.00 -2.75 2.99
C TRP A 132 -5.93 -3.63 2.32
N PHE A 133 -4.97 -4.16 3.09
CA PHE A 133 -3.99 -5.12 2.57
C PHE A 133 -4.67 -6.39 2.04
N ILE A 134 -5.60 -6.97 2.80
CA ILE A 134 -6.33 -8.18 2.39
C ILE A 134 -7.14 -7.92 1.12
N ARG A 135 -7.81 -6.76 1.04
CA ARG A 135 -8.53 -6.34 -0.15
C ARG A 135 -7.59 -6.17 -1.36
N ALA A 136 -6.46 -5.49 -1.17
CA ALA A 136 -5.48 -5.29 -2.23
C ALA A 136 -4.89 -6.61 -2.74
N LEU A 137 -4.65 -7.58 -1.85
CA LEU A 137 -4.24 -8.93 -2.22
C LEU A 137 -5.31 -9.63 -3.07
N TRP A 138 -6.58 -9.53 -2.69
CA TRP A 138 -7.67 -10.07 -3.49
C TRP A 138 -7.74 -9.41 -4.88
N GLU A 139 -7.69 -8.09 -4.96
CA GLU A 139 -7.66 -7.35 -6.23
C GLU A 139 -6.47 -7.77 -7.09
N TYR A 140 -5.28 -7.89 -6.50
CA TYR A 140 -4.09 -8.37 -7.20
C TYR A 140 -4.32 -9.74 -7.88
N VAL A 141 -4.88 -10.70 -7.15
CA VAL A 141 -5.17 -12.03 -7.71
C VAL A 141 -6.19 -11.96 -8.84
N GLN A 142 -7.23 -11.11 -8.71
CA GLN A 142 -8.24 -10.94 -9.77
C GLN A 142 -7.63 -10.36 -11.06
N TYR A 143 -6.69 -9.43 -10.94
CA TYR A 143 -6.04 -8.79 -12.10
C TYR A 143 -4.92 -9.64 -12.71
N SER A 144 -4.11 -10.29 -11.89
CA SER A 144 -2.89 -10.99 -12.34
C SER A 144 -3.12 -12.48 -12.64
N GLY A 145 -4.10 -13.11 -11.99
CA GLY A 145 -4.28 -14.56 -11.98
C GLY A 145 -3.22 -15.33 -11.16
N ASP A 146 -2.33 -14.63 -10.42
CA ASP A 146 -1.29 -15.25 -9.57
C ASP A 146 -1.92 -15.82 -8.29
N VAL A 147 -2.33 -17.07 -8.34
CA VAL A 147 -2.85 -17.76 -7.16
C VAL A 147 -1.76 -18.25 -6.20
N GLU A 148 -0.51 -18.31 -6.64
CA GLU A 148 0.60 -18.77 -5.78
C GLU A 148 0.86 -17.81 -4.61
N ILE A 149 0.57 -16.52 -4.79
CA ILE A 149 0.72 -15.53 -3.71
C ILE A 149 -0.19 -15.84 -2.53
N ILE A 150 -1.36 -16.46 -2.77
CA ILE A 150 -2.31 -16.86 -1.71
C ILE A 150 -1.65 -17.87 -0.79
N GLU A 151 -0.99 -18.88 -1.34
CA GLU A 151 -0.29 -19.88 -0.52
C GLU A 151 0.86 -19.27 0.28
N LYS A 152 1.56 -18.28 -0.32
CA LYS A 152 2.66 -17.58 0.35
C LYS A 152 2.19 -16.69 1.51
N LEU A 153 1.03 -16.06 1.36
CA LEU A 153 0.49 -15.09 2.31
C LEU A 153 -0.62 -15.67 3.20
N LYS A 154 -0.94 -16.95 3.06
CA LYS A 154 -1.98 -17.61 3.83
C LYS A 154 -1.82 -17.38 5.34
N ALA A 155 -0.65 -17.71 5.88
CA ALA A 155 -0.39 -17.55 7.31
C ALA A 155 -0.47 -16.07 7.76
N THR A 156 -0.04 -15.14 6.91
CA THR A 156 -0.17 -13.70 7.16
C THR A 156 -1.62 -13.28 7.28
N VAL A 157 -2.47 -13.70 6.33
CA VAL A 157 -3.90 -13.36 6.32
C VAL A 157 -4.62 -14.02 7.50
N GLU A 158 -4.36 -15.30 7.76
CA GLU A 158 -4.96 -16.03 8.90
C GLU A 158 -4.60 -15.35 10.23
N THR A 159 -3.33 -15.02 10.44
CA THR A 159 -2.88 -14.31 11.65
C THR A 159 -3.55 -12.94 11.79
N ALA A 160 -3.69 -12.20 10.69
CA ALA A 160 -4.34 -10.89 10.70
C ALA A 160 -5.83 -11.01 11.08
N LEU A 161 -6.56 -11.92 10.44
CA LEU A 161 -7.98 -12.14 10.70
C LEU A 161 -8.24 -12.65 12.11
N ASP A 162 -7.45 -13.61 12.59
CA ASP A 162 -7.57 -14.14 13.95
C ASP A 162 -7.34 -13.05 15.01
N ALA A 163 -6.36 -12.19 14.77
CA ALA A 163 -6.08 -11.06 15.67
C ALA A 163 -7.21 -10.02 15.66
N ASP A 164 -7.79 -9.74 14.50
CA ASP A 164 -8.91 -8.80 14.39
C ASP A 164 -10.20 -9.38 14.99
N ILE A 165 -10.46 -10.67 14.83
CA ILE A 165 -11.57 -11.36 15.52
C ILE A 165 -11.45 -11.23 17.06
N GLN A 166 -10.24 -11.37 17.61
CA GLN A 166 -9.99 -11.20 19.03
C GLN A 166 -10.21 -9.75 19.52
N ARG A 167 -10.13 -8.76 18.63
CA ARG A 167 -10.42 -7.35 18.93
C ARG A 167 -11.88 -6.98 18.77
N THR A 168 -12.75 -7.90 18.39
CA THR A 168 -14.18 -7.61 18.27
C THR A 168 -14.85 -7.51 19.65
N ASP A 169 -15.80 -6.60 19.78
CA ASP A 169 -16.63 -6.50 20.97
C ASP A 169 -17.73 -7.58 20.98
N LYS A 170 -18.50 -7.63 22.08
CA LYS A 170 -19.61 -8.61 22.25
C LYS A 170 -20.70 -8.52 21.17
N ARG A 171 -20.74 -7.44 20.39
CA ARG A 171 -21.69 -7.22 19.29
C ARG A 171 -21.07 -7.53 17.92
N GLY A 172 -19.81 -7.98 17.88
CA GLY A 172 -19.10 -8.32 16.67
C GLY A 172 -18.44 -7.14 15.93
N PHE A 173 -18.35 -5.96 16.55
CA PHE A 173 -17.67 -4.82 15.98
C PHE A 173 -16.18 -4.85 16.28
N LEU A 174 -15.34 -4.64 15.26
CA LEU A 174 -13.90 -4.47 15.43
C LEU A 174 -13.63 -3.21 16.29
N THR A 175 -12.90 -3.37 17.38
CA THR A 175 -12.52 -2.26 18.24
C THR A 175 -11.10 -1.78 17.93
N HIS A 176 -10.85 -0.48 18.11
CA HIS A 176 -9.58 0.15 17.80
C HIS A 176 -9.32 1.35 18.71
N GLY A 177 -8.12 1.92 18.67
CA GLY A 177 -7.81 3.18 19.30
C GLY A 177 -8.52 4.38 18.65
N ASP A 178 -8.66 5.46 19.39
CA ASP A 178 -9.39 6.67 18.99
C ASP A 178 -8.79 7.41 17.76
N ALA A 179 -7.51 7.15 17.44
CA ALA A 179 -6.80 7.68 16.29
C ALA A 179 -6.26 6.57 15.35
N ASP A 180 -6.83 5.37 15.38
CA ASP A 180 -6.41 4.26 14.52
C ASP A 180 -7.19 4.20 13.18
N THR A 181 -7.80 5.31 12.77
CA THR A 181 -8.53 5.46 11.51
C THR A 181 -7.71 6.31 10.53
N TRP A 182 -8.29 6.64 9.37
CA TRP A 182 -7.68 7.61 8.45
C TRP A 182 -7.49 9.02 9.06
N MET A 183 -8.21 9.33 10.16
CA MET A 183 -8.01 10.54 10.95
C MET A 183 -7.01 10.27 12.10
N ASP A 184 -5.79 9.90 11.75
CA ASP A 184 -4.75 9.44 12.68
C ASP A 184 -3.80 10.54 13.17
N ALA A 185 -4.03 11.80 12.76
CA ALA A 185 -3.25 12.93 13.23
C ALA A 185 -3.44 13.18 14.73
N ARG A 186 -2.34 13.42 15.45
CA ARG A 186 -2.34 13.64 16.90
C ARG A 186 -1.81 15.03 17.27
N ILE A 187 -2.41 15.65 18.29
CA ILE A 187 -1.94 16.89 18.89
C ILE A 187 -0.80 16.54 19.84
N ARG A 188 0.38 17.12 19.62
CA ARG A 188 1.57 16.90 20.46
C ARG A 188 1.89 15.42 20.72
N GLY A 189 1.53 14.56 19.75
CA GLY A 189 1.79 13.13 19.81
C GLY A 189 0.84 12.30 20.69
N ASN A 190 -0.06 12.92 21.45
CA ASN A 190 -0.90 12.22 22.42
C ASN A 190 -2.38 12.17 22.02
N GLU A 191 -3.02 13.31 21.85
CA GLU A 191 -4.46 13.40 21.64
C GLU A 191 -4.80 13.39 20.15
N PRO A 192 -5.84 12.66 19.70
CA PRO A 192 -6.28 12.70 18.32
C PRO A 192 -6.88 14.10 18.02
N TRP A 193 -6.60 14.63 16.82
CA TRP A 193 -7.24 15.86 16.32
C TRP A 193 -8.75 15.70 16.19
N SER A 194 -9.18 14.50 15.82
CA SER A 194 -10.59 14.14 15.62
C SER A 194 -10.83 12.80 16.29
N PRO A 195 -11.20 12.77 17.58
CA PRO A 195 -11.50 11.53 18.26
C PRO A 195 -12.70 10.84 17.59
N ARG A 196 -12.50 9.61 17.12
CA ARG A 196 -13.51 8.79 16.42
C ARG A 196 -14.14 7.73 17.33
N GLY A 197 -13.70 7.70 18.62
CA GLY A 197 -14.03 6.61 19.50
C GLY A 197 -13.31 5.32 19.09
N ASN A 198 -13.85 4.19 19.50
CA ASN A 198 -13.20 2.89 19.30
C ASN A 198 -13.96 1.94 18.35
N ARG A 199 -14.92 2.46 17.57
CA ARG A 199 -15.75 1.70 16.62
C ARG A 199 -16.21 2.60 15.47
N ALA A 200 -15.28 3.24 14.80
CA ALA A 200 -15.58 4.11 13.69
C ALA A 200 -16.22 3.34 12.52
N ASN A 201 -17.18 3.94 11.84
CA ASN A 201 -17.93 3.29 10.77
C ASN A 201 -17.06 2.83 9.61
N ASP A 202 -16.05 3.62 9.27
CA ASP A 202 -15.08 3.34 8.21
C ASP A 202 -14.19 2.12 8.50
N ILE A 203 -14.11 1.67 9.76
CA ILE A 203 -13.41 0.44 10.14
C ILE A 203 -14.35 -0.77 10.05
N GLN A 204 -15.67 -0.58 10.13
CA GLN A 204 -16.66 -1.66 10.10
C GLN A 204 -17.15 -1.98 8.69
N ALA A 205 -16.90 -1.12 7.70
CA ALA A 205 -17.35 -1.27 6.32
C ALA A 205 -16.47 -2.22 5.52
#